data_caadcab9ff057041f11bb8a989c52218
#
_entry.id   caadcab9ff057041f11bb8a989c52218
#
_cell.length_a   1.000
_cell.length_b   1.000
_cell.length_c   1.000
_cell.angle_alpha   90.00
_cell.angle_beta   90.00
_cell.angle_gamma   90.00
#
_symmetry.space_group_name_H-M   'P 1'
#
loop_
_entity.id
_entity.type
_entity.pdbx_description
1 polymer ?
#
loop_
_entity_poly.entity_id
_entity_poly.type
_entity_poly.pdbx_seq_one_letter_code
_entity_poly.pdbx_strand_id
1 'polypeptide(L)'
;MIVGTQSLARFLEKVKNGATPSSEVRKSDLIAVRNLEDLGFITKEKKGNGQVYLLHDCSGYRQWELNIFPEGTLNASLSGKSRSEAGRTLRDTKRSSQSDPSIEIKIHGNKESANVGSLNWYYKTSNFAPNGSIVLIENLRTFLSSEEIFPNAEIAIRYDGIISDEIINVVQELEGKIVIAPDYDPVGILSYHRLHSKIKNRTKLFVPKNIENMFECYSNKSLMAKKKNKLTLKSLLNKDLDEQGIYIISLIQKYNAGLEQETLHN
;
A
#
# COMPACT_ATOMS: atom_id res chain seq x y z
N MET A 1 12.47 17.54 -1.63
CA MET A 1 12.87 16.56 -2.67
C MET A 1 11.76 16.52 -3.72
N ILE A 2 12.10 16.68 -5.01
CA ILE A 2 11.13 16.59 -6.10
C ILE A 2 10.91 15.10 -6.38
N VAL A 3 9.64 14.71 -6.44
CA VAL A 3 9.26 13.32 -6.73
C VAL A 3 8.68 13.29 -8.15
N GLY A 4 9.20 12.39 -8.98
CA GLY A 4 8.71 12.17 -10.32
C GLY A 4 7.28 11.61 -10.33
N THR A 5 6.41 12.19 -11.13
CA THR A 5 5.04 11.70 -11.34
C THR A 5 4.84 11.35 -12.81
N GLN A 6 3.95 10.42 -13.12
CA GLN A 6 3.59 10.13 -14.50
C GLN A 6 3.00 11.37 -15.22
N SER A 7 2.23 12.19 -14.48
CA SER A 7 1.68 13.43 -15.03
C SER A 7 2.78 14.45 -15.37
N LEU A 8 3.78 14.58 -14.49
CA LEU A 8 4.94 15.42 -14.76
C LEU A 8 5.73 14.89 -15.98
N ALA A 9 5.97 13.57 -16.04
CA ALA A 9 6.64 12.97 -17.19
C ALA A 9 5.90 13.23 -18.52
N ARG A 10 4.57 13.06 -18.54
CA ARG A 10 3.72 13.38 -19.70
C ARG A 10 3.79 14.85 -20.10
N PHE A 11 3.76 15.73 -19.11
CA PHE A 11 3.91 17.17 -19.34
C PHE A 11 5.27 17.50 -19.95
N LEU A 12 6.36 16.96 -19.39
CA LEU A 12 7.72 17.20 -19.89
C LEU A 12 7.95 16.63 -21.29
N GLU A 13 7.36 15.48 -21.63
CA GLU A 13 7.39 14.95 -23.00
C GLU A 13 6.70 15.89 -23.99
N LYS A 14 5.60 16.52 -23.61
CA LYS A 14 4.95 17.54 -24.46
C LYS A 14 5.84 18.78 -24.62
N VAL A 15 6.45 19.25 -23.53
CA VAL A 15 7.35 20.41 -23.57
C VAL A 15 8.59 20.14 -24.43
N LYS A 16 9.11 18.91 -24.44
CA LYS A 16 10.19 18.49 -25.36
C LYS A 16 9.78 18.57 -26.82
N ASN A 17 8.53 18.27 -27.11
CA ASN A 17 7.99 18.25 -28.46
C ASN A 17 7.46 19.63 -28.94
N GLY A 18 7.50 20.64 -28.07
CA GLY A 18 7.12 22.01 -28.39
C GLY A 18 6.44 22.78 -27.27
N ALA A 19 5.97 23.97 -27.61
CA ALA A 19 5.30 24.86 -26.67
C ALA A 19 4.03 24.22 -26.06
N THR A 20 4.05 24.03 -24.74
CA THR A 20 2.96 23.35 -24.01
C THR A 20 2.22 24.33 -23.11
N PRO A 21 0.86 24.39 -23.18
CA PRO A 21 0.06 25.29 -22.35
C PRO A 21 0.30 25.10 -20.86
N SER A 22 0.41 26.19 -20.10
CA SER A 22 0.60 26.13 -18.65
C SER A 22 -0.59 25.50 -17.91
N SER A 23 -1.77 25.48 -18.51
CA SER A 23 -2.96 24.81 -17.99
C SER A 23 -2.85 23.28 -17.94
N GLU A 24 -1.89 22.70 -18.65
CA GLU A 24 -1.65 21.25 -18.62
C GLU A 24 -0.84 20.78 -17.40
N VAL A 25 -0.26 21.72 -16.64
CA VAL A 25 0.44 21.40 -15.40
C VAL A 25 -0.56 21.06 -14.32
N ARG A 26 -0.50 19.86 -13.77
CA ARG A 26 -1.33 19.47 -12.63
C ARG A 26 -0.86 20.19 -11.35
N LYS A 27 -1.80 20.45 -10.43
CA LYS A 27 -1.48 21.09 -9.13
C LYS A 27 -0.38 20.34 -8.36
N SER A 28 -0.35 19.01 -8.44
CA SER A 28 0.68 18.18 -7.80
C SER A 28 2.08 18.40 -8.36
N ASP A 29 2.20 18.87 -9.60
CA ASP A 29 3.47 18.97 -10.31
C ASP A 29 4.03 20.40 -10.33
N LEU A 30 3.26 21.37 -9.81
CA LEU A 30 3.64 22.79 -9.81
C LEU A 30 4.99 23.10 -9.14
N ILE A 31 5.33 22.38 -8.06
CA ILE A 31 6.60 22.57 -7.36
C ILE A 31 7.77 22.13 -8.26
N ALA A 32 7.61 20.98 -8.93
CA ALA A 32 8.62 20.46 -9.83
C ALA A 32 8.81 21.37 -11.07
N VAL A 33 7.70 21.87 -11.61
CA VAL A 33 7.73 22.80 -12.76
C VAL A 33 8.40 24.13 -12.39
N ARG A 34 8.09 24.70 -11.22
CA ARG A 34 8.77 25.91 -10.72
C ARG A 34 10.27 25.70 -10.54
N ASN A 35 10.66 24.56 -9.98
CA ASN A 35 12.08 24.24 -9.86
C ASN A 35 12.79 24.17 -11.22
N LEU A 36 12.13 23.66 -12.26
CA LEU A 36 12.66 23.64 -13.62
C LEU A 36 12.78 25.06 -14.21
N GLU A 37 11.83 25.97 -13.89
CA GLU A 37 11.93 27.39 -14.25
C GLU A 37 13.11 28.06 -13.54
N ASP A 38 13.24 27.85 -12.20
CA ASP A 38 14.32 28.42 -11.39
C ASP A 38 15.70 27.95 -11.85
N LEU A 39 15.80 26.69 -12.32
CA LEU A 39 17.03 26.14 -12.91
C LEU A 39 17.27 26.59 -14.36
N GLY A 40 16.33 27.31 -14.96
CA GLY A 40 16.43 27.76 -16.34
C GLY A 40 16.27 26.68 -17.40
N PHE A 41 15.78 25.49 -17.04
CA PHE A 41 15.56 24.39 -17.98
C PHE A 41 14.31 24.58 -18.83
N ILE A 42 13.31 25.26 -18.29
CA ILE A 42 12.10 25.66 -19.01
C ILE A 42 11.84 27.14 -18.81
N THR A 43 11.22 27.77 -19.77
CA THR A 43 10.73 29.15 -19.64
C THR A 43 9.23 29.20 -19.87
N LYS A 44 8.60 30.16 -19.23
CA LYS A 44 7.19 30.43 -19.37
C LYS A 44 7.00 31.69 -20.20
N GLU A 45 6.36 31.56 -21.35
CA GLU A 45 6.16 32.64 -22.30
C GLU A 45 4.67 32.92 -22.55
N LYS A 46 4.36 34.15 -22.90
CA LYS A 46 2.99 34.53 -23.31
C LYS A 46 2.77 34.15 -24.77
N LYS A 47 1.73 33.38 -25.06
CA LYS A 47 1.32 33.01 -26.41
C LYS A 47 -0.18 33.24 -26.58
N GLY A 48 -0.54 34.24 -27.36
CA GLY A 48 -1.94 34.70 -27.48
C GLY A 48 -2.52 35.13 -26.13
N ASN A 49 -3.66 34.59 -25.75
CA ASN A 49 -4.33 34.86 -24.48
C ASN A 49 -3.85 33.94 -23.33
N GLY A 50 -2.92 33.03 -23.59
CA GLY A 50 -2.42 32.06 -22.62
C GLY A 50 -0.93 32.16 -22.34
N GLN A 51 -0.45 31.24 -21.53
CA GLN A 51 0.97 31.05 -21.26
C GLN A 51 1.38 29.64 -21.64
N VAL A 52 2.58 29.49 -22.18
CA VAL A 52 3.16 28.22 -22.59
C VAL A 52 4.52 28.01 -21.95
N TYR A 53 4.89 26.78 -21.74
CA TYR A 53 6.23 26.36 -21.37
C TYR A 53 7.02 25.92 -22.59
N LEU A 54 8.28 26.30 -22.62
CA LEU A 54 9.27 25.91 -23.63
C LEU A 54 10.47 25.30 -22.91
N LEU A 55 11.01 24.23 -23.47
CA LEU A 55 12.24 23.62 -22.98
C LEU A 55 13.44 24.28 -23.66
N HIS A 56 14.45 24.58 -22.86
CA HIS A 56 15.78 24.95 -23.34
C HIS A 56 16.64 23.68 -23.37
N ASP A 57 17.28 23.44 -24.50
CA ASP A 57 18.23 22.34 -24.66
C ASP A 57 19.51 22.68 -23.89
N CYS A 58 19.64 22.14 -22.72
CA CYS A 58 20.81 22.29 -21.88
C CYS A 58 21.23 20.91 -21.31
N SER A 59 22.53 20.68 -21.23
CA SER A 59 23.08 19.42 -20.69
C SER A 59 22.60 19.12 -19.26
N GLY A 60 22.35 20.16 -18.46
CA GLY A 60 21.84 20.05 -17.10
C GLY A 60 20.43 19.47 -17.01
N TYR A 61 19.54 19.78 -17.99
CA TYR A 61 18.20 19.22 -18.02
C TYR A 61 18.22 17.69 -18.11
N ARG A 62 19.06 17.12 -18.99
CA ARG A 62 19.13 15.66 -19.12
C ARG A 62 19.60 14.99 -17.84
N GLN A 63 20.57 15.57 -17.15
CA GLN A 63 21.02 15.04 -15.86
C GLN A 63 19.92 15.14 -14.80
N TRP A 64 19.21 16.27 -14.75
CA TRP A 64 18.06 16.45 -13.87
C TRP A 64 16.97 15.42 -14.19
N GLU A 65 16.64 15.25 -15.48
CA GLU A 65 15.65 14.28 -15.94
C GLU A 65 15.96 12.87 -15.45
N LEU A 66 17.17 12.38 -15.66
CA LEU A 66 17.60 11.04 -15.27
C LEU A 66 17.63 10.87 -13.73
N ASN A 67 17.89 11.93 -12.98
CA ASN A 67 17.82 11.90 -11.53
C ASN A 67 16.38 11.71 -11.02
N ILE A 68 15.38 12.22 -11.73
CA ILE A 68 13.97 12.11 -11.37
C ILE A 68 13.31 10.90 -12.03
N PHE A 69 13.65 10.64 -13.30
CA PHE A 69 13.12 9.56 -14.13
C PHE A 69 14.30 8.71 -14.66
N PRO A 70 14.71 7.64 -13.96
CA PRO A 70 15.91 6.87 -14.30
C PRO A 70 15.95 6.32 -15.72
N GLU A 71 14.80 5.99 -16.30
CA GLU A 71 14.65 5.51 -17.69
C GLU A 71 14.14 6.60 -18.65
N GLY A 72 14.18 7.87 -18.23
CA GLY A 72 13.72 9.03 -18.98
C GLY A 72 12.22 9.29 -18.90
N THR A 73 11.81 10.50 -19.29
CA THR A 73 10.40 10.94 -19.20
C THR A 73 9.48 10.20 -20.18
N LEU A 74 9.98 9.74 -21.33
CA LEU A 74 9.16 8.97 -22.28
C LEU A 74 8.67 7.66 -21.63
N ASN A 75 9.59 6.86 -21.11
CA ASN A 75 9.24 5.61 -20.43
C ASN A 75 8.36 5.86 -19.18
N ALA A 76 8.70 6.87 -18.38
CA ALA A 76 7.89 7.27 -17.23
C ALA A 76 6.48 7.74 -17.62
N SER A 77 6.31 8.40 -18.77
CA SER A 77 5.01 8.87 -19.28
C SER A 77 4.09 7.73 -19.72
N LEU A 78 4.67 6.66 -20.25
CA LEU A 78 3.99 5.44 -20.72
C LEU A 78 3.81 4.39 -19.61
N SER A 79 4.61 4.50 -18.56
CA SER A 79 4.64 3.54 -17.45
C SER A 79 3.38 3.60 -16.59
N GLY A 80 3.20 2.63 -15.75
CA GLY A 80 2.18 2.65 -14.72
C GLY A 80 1.26 1.45 -14.73
N LYS A 81 1.61 0.39 -15.47
CA LYS A 81 0.86 -0.87 -15.47
C LYS A 81 1.28 -1.81 -14.32
N SER A 82 2.53 -1.71 -13.83
CA SER A 82 3.00 -2.54 -12.71
C SER A 82 3.83 -1.74 -11.69
N ARG A 83 3.94 -2.27 -10.46
CA ARG A 83 4.78 -1.67 -9.41
C ARG A 83 6.27 -1.72 -9.76
N SER A 84 6.71 -2.80 -10.41
CA SER A 84 8.09 -2.94 -10.87
C SER A 84 8.45 -1.88 -11.90
N GLU A 85 7.56 -1.63 -12.85
CA GLU A 85 7.73 -0.60 -13.86
C GLU A 85 7.74 0.81 -13.25
N ALA A 86 6.78 1.09 -12.35
CA ALA A 86 6.73 2.36 -11.63
C ALA A 86 7.99 2.58 -10.76
N GLY A 87 8.54 1.52 -10.14
CA GLY A 87 9.78 1.59 -9.37
C GLY A 87 10.98 1.98 -10.24
N ARG A 88 11.10 1.40 -11.42
CA ARG A 88 12.20 1.70 -12.37
C ARG A 88 12.07 3.08 -13.00
N THR A 89 10.87 3.45 -13.41
CA THR A 89 10.63 4.68 -14.20
C THR A 89 10.38 5.92 -13.35
N LEU A 90 9.73 5.77 -12.18
CA LEU A 90 9.31 6.88 -11.31
C LEU A 90 9.99 6.87 -9.94
N ARG A 91 10.84 5.86 -9.65
CA ARG A 91 11.42 5.60 -8.32
C ARG A 91 10.37 5.51 -7.20
N ASP A 92 9.13 5.27 -7.53
CA ASP A 92 8.03 5.20 -6.58
C ASP A 92 7.05 4.07 -6.95
N THR A 93 7.20 2.94 -6.28
CA THR A 93 6.36 1.75 -6.49
C THR A 93 4.90 1.95 -6.09
N LYS A 94 4.62 2.96 -5.24
CA LYS A 94 3.25 3.28 -4.79
C LYS A 94 2.42 4.03 -5.83
N ARG A 95 3.07 4.49 -6.92
CA ARG A 95 2.42 5.27 -7.99
C ARG A 95 2.06 4.45 -9.23
N SER A 96 2.08 3.12 -9.15
CA SER A 96 1.53 2.30 -10.23
C SER A 96 0.02 2.54 -10.37
N SER A 97 -0.47 2.62 -11.58
CA SER A 97 -1.91 2.76 -11.86
C SER A 97 -2.67 1.44 -11.66
N GLN A 98 -1.96 0.33 -11.62
CA GLN A 98 -2.46 -0.97 -11.18
C GLN A 98 -1.70 -1.36 -9.91
N SER A 99 -2.42 -1.47 -8.81
CA SER A 99 -1.99 -2.34 -7.74
C SER A 99 -2.04 -3.76 -8.30
N ASP A 100 -0.92 -4.30 -8.78
CA ASP A 100 -0.80 -5.75 -8.74
C ASP A 100 -1.03 -6.12 -7.28
N PRO A 101 -2.04 -6.90 -6.94
CA PRO A 101 -2.17 -7.45 -5.60
C PRO A 101 -1.00 -8.41 -5.44
N SER A 102 0.17 -7.89 -5.10
CA SER A 102 1.30 -8.71 -4.72
C SER A 102 1.00 -9.28 -3.36
N ILE A 103 0.38 -10.44 -3.38
CA ILE A 103 0.18 -11.24 -2.19
C ILE A 103 1.53 -11.86 -1.92
N GLU A 104 2.16 -11.42 -0.85
CA GLU A 104 3.45 -11.95 -0.42
C GLU A 104 3.21 -13.13 0.53
N ILE A 105 3.91 -14.25 0.28
CA ILE A 105 3.81 -15.45 1.12
C ILE A 105 5.17 -15.76 1.69
N LYS A 106 5.20 -16.07 2.99
CA LYS A 106 6.37 -16.58 3.69
C LYS A 106 6.01 -17.93 4.33
N ILE A 107 6.82 -18.96 4.06
CA ILE A 107 6.72 -20.27 4.71
C ILE A 107 7.64 -20.25 5.92
N HIS A 108 7.11 -20.54 7.10
CA HIS A 108 7.87 -20.59 8.34
C HIS A 108 8.77 -21.83 8.38
N GLY A 109 9.94 -21.72 8.98
CA GLY A 109 10.89 -22.83 9.14
C GLY A 109 11.72 -23.18 7.92
N ASN A 110 11.49 -22.55 6.76
CA ASN A 110 12.32 -22.78 5.57
C ASN A 110 13.55 -21.84 5.59
N LYS A 111 14.69 -22.34 6.04
CA LYS A 111 15.92 -21.56 6.18
C LYS A 111 16.64 -21.25 4.85
N GLU A 112 16.32 -21.95 3.77
CA GLU A 112 17.07 -21.84 2.51
C GLU A 112 16.52 -20.79 1.54
N SER A 113 15.33 -20.29 1.78
CA SER A 113 14.81 -19.20 0.97
C SER A 113 13.85 -18.34 1.79
N ALA A 114 14.16 -17.06 1.90
CA ALA A 114 13.13 -16.06 2.20
C ALA A 114 12.17 -16.06 1.00
N ASN A 115 11.31 -17.08 0.89
CA ASN A 115 10.39 -17.25 -0.21
C ASN A 115 9.22 -16.29 -0.05
N VAL A 116 9.51 -15.02 -0.34
CA VAL A 116 8.50 -14.01 -0.60
C VAL A 116 8.11 -14.19 -2.07
N GLY A 117 7.10 -14.98 -2.33
CA GLY A 117 6.56 -15.19 -3.68
C GLY A 117 5.21 -14.51 -3.87
N SER A 118 4.77 -14.33 -5.11
CA SER A 118 3.38 -13.99 -5.36
C SER A 118 2.49 -15.22 -5.13
N LEU A 119 1.27 -15.03 -4.64
CA LEU A 119 0.32 -16.12 -4.38
C LEU A 119 0.07 -16.96 -5.64
N ASN A 120 -0.04 -16.32 -6.81
CA ASN A 120 -0.20 -16.99 -8.09
C ASN A 120 1.00 -17.88 -8.45
N TRP A 121 2.22 -17.47 -8.11
CA TRP A 121 3.40 -18.28 -8.31
C TRP A 121 3.40 -19.50 -7.40
N TYR A 122 3.09 -19.28 -6.13
CA TYR A 122 3.03 -20.33 -5.13
C TYR A 122 2.00 -21.41 -5.48
N TYR A 123 0.81 -21.02 -5.89
CA TYR A 123 -0.27 -21.93 -6.29
C TYR A 123 0.07 -22.79 -7.50
N LYS A 124 0.82 -22.25 -8.46
CA LYS A 124 1.22 -22.95 -9.68
C LYS A 124 2.42 -23.89 -9.49
N THR A 125 3.23 -23.68 -8.45
CA THR A 125 4.53 -24.37 -8.31
C THR A 125 4.63 -25.30 -7.12
N SER A 126 3.72 -25.25 -6.16
CA SER A 126 3.80 -26.07 -4.95
C SER A 126 2.59 -26.98 -4.77
N ASN A 127 2.87 -28.27 -4.55
CA ASN A 127 1.89 -29.22 -3.99
C ASN A 127 1.72 -29.05 -2.47
N PHE A 128 1.97 -27.84 -1.95
CA PHE A 128 1.95 -27.58 -0.52
C PHE A 128 0.53 -27.28 -0.06
N ALA A 129 -0.05 -28.18 0.69
CA ALA A 129 -1.28 -27.95 1.44
C ALA A 129 -0.91 -27.73 2.90
N PRO A 130 -1.07 -26.51 3.46
CA PRO A 130 -0.78 -26.29 4.87
C PRO A 130 -1.79 -27.05 5.72
N ASN A 131 -1.28 -27.89 6.62
CA ASN A 131 -2.10 -28.61 7.60
C ASN A 131 -2.25 -27.81 8.91
N GLY A 132 -1.48 -26.75 9.07
CA GLY A 132 -1.40 -25.92 10.26
C GLY A 132 -2.11 -24.58 10.14
N SER A 133 -1.66 -23.59 10.90
CA SER A 133 -2.27 -22.27 10.92
C SER A 133 -1.65 -21.33 9.89
N ILE A 134 -2.51 -20.55 9.26
CA ILE A 134 -2.18 -19.51 8.32
C ILE A 134 -2.37 -18.16 9.02
N VAL A 135 -1.38 -17.27 8.94
CA VAL A 135 -1.54 -15.91 9.46
C VAL A 135 -1.61 -14.90 8.31
N LEU A 136 -2.64 -14.06 8.32
CA LEU A 136 -2.81 -12.94 7.40
C LEU A 136 -2.36 -11.66 8.09
N ILE A 137 -1.42 -10.93 7.47
CA ILE A 137 -0.74 -9.79 8.08
C ILE A 137 -0.82 -8.60 7.12
N GLU A 138 -1.21 -7.43 7.64
CA GLU A 138 -1.29 -6.21 6.84
C GLU A 138 0.06 -5.51 6.74
N ASN A 139 0.78 -5.41 7.85
CA ASN A 139 2.02 -4.64 7.96
C ASN A 139 3.23 -5.42 7.46
N LEU A 140 4.08 -4.78 6.63
CA LEU A 140 5.29 -5.41 6.08
C LEU A 140 6.30 -5.81 7.16
N ARG A 141 6.54 -4.96 8.16
CA ARG A 141 7.51 -5.25 9.23
C ARG A 141 7.07 -6.47 10.03
N THR A 142 5.80 -6.52 10.43
CA THR A 142 5.20 -7.65 11.14
C THR A 142 5.23 -8.92 10.29
N PHE A 143 5.02 -8.82 8.98
CA PHE A 143 5.12 -9.94 8.05
C PHE A 143 6.56 -10.49 7.98
N LEU A 144 7.57 -9.63 7.89
CA LEU A 144 8.98 -10.06 7.87
C LEU A 144 9.39 -10.76 9.18
N SER A 145 8.87 -10.32 10.33
CA SER A 145 9.11 -10.92 11.65
C SER A 145 8.02 -11.93 12.07
N SER A 146 7.24 -12.43 11.12
CA SER A 146 6.06 -13.28 11.43
C SER A 146 6.41 -14.57 12.18
N GLU A 147 7.59 -15.15 11.97
CA GLU A 147 8.03 -16.36 12.69
C GLU A 147 8.21 -16.12 14.18
N GLU A 148 8.66 -14.93 14.57
CA GLU A 148 8.85 -14.55 15.96
C GLU A 148 7.51 -14.26 16.65
N ILE A 149 6.62 -13.57 15.94
CA ILE A 149 5.34 -13.12 16.50
C ILE A 149 4.28 -14.23 16.47
N PHE A 150 4.31 -15.06 15.43
CA PHE A 150 3.37 -16.16 15.20
C PHE A 150 4.10 -17.51 15.03
N PRO A 151 4.81 -18.01 16.07
CA PRO A 151 5.66 -19.19 15.94
C PRO A 151 4.89 -20.47 15.59
N ASN A 152 3.59 -20.50 15.81
CA ASN A 152 2.71 -21.62 15.49
C ASN A 152 2.07 -21.52 14.09
N ALA A 153 2.35 -20.49 13.33
CA ALA A 153 1.89 -20.38 11.96
C ALA A 153 2.83 -21.16 11.02
N GLU A 154 2.27 -21.86 10.05
CA GLU A 154 3.07 -22.50 8.99
C GLU A 154 3.32 -21.52 7.84
N ILE A 155 2.35 -20.66 7.59
CA ILE A 155 2.39 -19.68 6.49
C ILE A 155 1.98 -18.32 7.00
N ALA A 156 2.72 -17.30 6.59
CA ALA A 156 2.31 -15.90 6.65
C ALA A 156 1.96 -15.40 5.24
N ILE A 157 0.81 -14.74 5.11
CA ILE A 157 0.35 -14.10 3.88
C ILE A 157 0.19 -12.62 4.15
N ARG A 158 0.88 -11.77 3.38
CA ARG A 158 0.73 -10.32 3.50
C ARG A 158 -0.33 -9.82 2.53
N TYR A 159 -1.16 -8.92 3.03
CA TYR A 159 -2.10 -8.13 2.23
C TYR A 159 -1.88 -6.63 2.48
N ASP A 160 -2.38 -5.77 1.61
CA ASP A 160 -2.25 -4.31 1.72
C ASP A 160 -3.63 -3.67 1.83
N GLY A 161 -3.86 -2.91 2.89
CA GLY A 161 -5.11 -2.21 3.16
C GLY A 161 -6.32 -3.14 3.40
N ILE A 162 -7.38 -3.05 2.61
CA ILE A 162 -8.55 -3.92 2.76
C ILE A 162 -8.28 -5.25 2.05
N ILE A 163 -8.49 -6.36 2.77
CA ILE A 163 -8.35 -7.70 2.19
C ILE A 163 -9.21 -7.85 0.93
N SER A 164 -8.60 -8.28 -0.17
CA SER A 164 -9.26 -8.46 -1.47
C SER A 164 -10.03 -9.78 -1.55
N ASP A 165 -11.01 -9.85 -2.46
CA ASP A 165 -11.74 -11.10 -2.71
C ASP A 165 -10.81 -12.19 -3.28
N GLU A 166 -9.75 -11.83 -3.99
CA GLU A 166 -8.73 -12.77 -4.48
C GLU A 166 -8.02 -13.48 -3.32
N ILE A 167 -7.60 -12.72 -2.29
CA ILE A 167 -6.99 -13.30 -1.08
C ILE A 167 -7.99 -14.20 -0.37
N ILE A 168 -9.23 -13.74 -0.22
CA ILE A 168 -10.27 -14.53 0.44
C ILE A 168 -10.48 -15.87 -0.32
N ASN A 169 -10.59 -15.84 -1.65
CA ASN A 169 -10.80 -17.04 -2.45
C ASN A 169 -9.64 -18.02 -2.29
N VAL A 170 -8.40 -17.55 -2.35
CA VAL A 170 -7.23 -18.41 -2.16
C VAL A 170 -7.20 -19.02 -0.76
N VAL A 171 -7.43 -18.21 0.26
CA VAL A 171 -7.42 -18.68 1.66
C VAL A 171 -8.60 -19.64 1.93
N GLN A 172 -9.70 -19.54 1.19
CA GLN A 172 -10.80 -20.51 1.26
C GLN A 172 -10.38 -21.90 0.78
N GLU A 173 -9.55 -21.96 -0.25
CA GLU A 173 -9.06 -23.22 -0.82
C GLU A 173 -7.96 -23.88 0.04
N LEU A 174 -7.25 -23.09 0.86
CA LEU A 174 -6.26 -23.63 1.80
C LEU A 174 -6.95 -24.29 2.99
N GLU A 175 -6.44 -25.43 3.42
CA GLU A 175 -6.86 -26.08 4.66
C GLU A 175 -6.18 -25.43 5.87
N GLY A 176 -6.75 -25.62 7.08
CA GLY A 176 -6.16 -25.13 8.31
C GLY A 176 -6.90 -23.93 8.94
N LYS A 177 -6.40 -23.53 10.10
CA LYS A 177 -6.92 -22.37 10.87
C LYS A 177 -6.32 -21.08 10.33
N ILE A 178 -7.13 -20.05 10.24
CA ILE A 178 -6.73 -18.75 9.74
C ILE A 178 -6.75 -17.76 10.89
N VAL A 179 -5.62 -17.10 11.11
CA VAL A 179 -5.50 -15.98 12.05
C VAL A 179 -5.26 -14.73 11.22
N ILE A 180 -6.10 -13.72 11.38
CA ILE A 180 -5.86 -12.42 10.76
C ILE A 180 -5.34 -11.44 11.82
N ALA A 181 -4.22 -10.80 11.52
CA ALA A 181 -3.59 -9.76 12.32
C ALA A 181 -3.59 -8.46 11.49
N PRO A 182 -4.65 -7.64 11.58
CA PRO A 182 -4.74 -6.35 10.90
C PRO A 182 -4.21 -5.23 11.79
N ASP A 183 -4.17 -4.02 11.28
CA ASP A 183 -4.18 -2.84 12.14
C ASP A 183 -5.48 -2.82 12.96
N TYR A 184 -5.39 -2.45 14.25
CA TYR A 184 -6.57 -2.35 15.11
C TYR A 184 -7.23 -0.98 14.92
N ASP A 185 -7.68 -0.73 13.71
CA ASP A 185 -8.47 0.41 13.30
C ASP A 185 -9.76 -0.06 12.58
N PRO A 186 -10.72 0.82 12.28
CA PRO A 186 -11.96 0.40 11.62
C PRO A 186 -11.75 -0.31 10.28
N VAL A 187 -10.71 0.05 9.51
CA VAL A 187 -10.42 -0.57 8.20
C VAL A 187 -9.89 -1.99 8.38
N GLY A 188 -8.99 -2.20 9.34
CA GLY A 188 -8.48 -3.52 9.67
C GLY A 188 -9.57 -4.46 10.21
N ILE A 189 -10.48 -3.96 11.07
CA ILE A 189 -11.62 -4.74 11.54
C ILE A 189 -12.62 -5.04 10.41
N LEU A 190 -12.77 -4.14 9.43
CA LEU A 190 -13.54 -4.44 8.22
C LEU A 190 -12.92 -5.59 7.42
N SER A 191 -11.59 -5.62 7.28
CA SER A 191 -10.87 -6.72 6.62
C SER A 191 -11.11 -8.05 7.34
N TYR A 192 -11.01 -8.04 8.68
CA TYR A 192 -11.35 -9.21 9.49
C TYR A 192 -12.80 -9.66 9.25
N HIS A 193 -13.77 -8.75 9.35
CA HIS A 193 -15.18 -9.08 9.16
C HIS A 193 -15.46 -9.66 7.76
N ARG A 194 -14.87 -9.11 6.71
CA ARG A 194 -15.00 -9.64 5.34
C ARG A 194 -14.53 -11.09 5.24
N LEU A 195 -13.37 -11.39 5.80
CA LEU A 195 -12.82 -12.74 5.81
C LEU A 195 -13.69 -13.67 6.67
N HIS A 196 -13.98 -13.26 7.90
CA HIS A 196 -14.75 -14.05 8.86
C HIS A 196 -16.15 -14.38 8.33
N SER A 197 -16.83 -13.45 7.66
CA SER A 197 -18.15 -13.70 7.06
C SER A 197 -18.14 -14.79 5.99
N LYS A 198 -17.01 -15.02 5.33
CA LYS A 198 -16.84 -16.04 4.28
C LYS A 198 -16.33 -17.38 4.82
N ILE A 199 -15.48 -17.34 5.85
CA ILE A 199 -14.79 -18.53 6.39
C ILE A 199 -14.93 -18.62 7.92
N LYS A 200 -16.15 -18.43 8.41
CA LYS A 200 -16.49 -18.24 9.83
C LYS A 200 -15.81 -19.26 10.78
N ASN A 201 -15.88 -20.53 10.47
CA ASN A 201 -15.46 -21.61 11.40
C ASN A 201 -13.94 -21.77 11.51
N ARG A 202 -13.15 -21.15 10.63
CA ARG A 202 -11.69 -21.30 10.59
C ARG A 202 -10.95 -19.99 10.87
N THR A 203 -11.65 -18.85 10.90
CA THR A 203 -11.04 -17.53 11.00
C THR A 203 -11.13 -16.98 12.41
N LYS A 204 -10.01 -16.48 12.94
CA LYS A 204 -9.93 -15.75 14.21
C LYS A 204 -9.17 -14.45 14.03
N LEU A 205 -9.60 -13.42 14.75
CA LEU A 205 -8.83 -12.19 14.89
C LEU A 205 -7.67 -12.44 15.87
N PHE A 206 -6.47 -12.02 15.51
CA PHE A 206 -5.38 -12.00 16.48
C PHE A 206 -5.63 -10.85 17.47
N VAL A 207 -5.71 -11.19 18.75
CA VAL A 207 -5.86 -10.20 19.82
C VAL A 207 -4.78 -10.48 20.88
N PRO A 208 -3.76 -9.61 21.00
CA PRO A 208 -2.73 -9.73 22.02
C PRO A 208 -3.34 -9.73 23.43
N LYS A 209 -2.76 -10.49 24.35
CA LYS A 209 -3.27 -10.57 25.74
C LYS A 209 -3.30 -9.22 26.45
N ASN A 210 -2.39 -8.32 26.10
CA ASN A 210 -2.23 -6.99 26.66
C ASN A 210 -2.79 -5.87 25.77
N ILE A 211 -3.72 -6.18 24.86
CA ILE A 211 -4.21 -5.24 23.84
C ILE A 211 -4.78 -3.95 24.45
N GLU A 212 -5.45 -4.02 25.58
CA GLU A 212 -6.01 -2.83 26.23
C GLU A 212 -4.91 -1.89 26.74
N ASN A 213 -3.86 -2.43 27.35
CA ASN A 213 -2.69 -1.65 27.76
C ASN A 213 -1.96 -1.06 26.52
N MET A 214 -1.91 -1.81 25.42
CA MET A 214 -1.34 -1.29 24.18
C MET A 214 -2.16 -0.12 23.62
N PHE A 215 -3.50 -0.19 23.68
CA PHE A 215 -4.36 0.95 23.30
C PHE A 215 -4.12 2.15 24.22
N GLU A 216 -3.97 1.94 25.53
CA GLU A 216 -3.69 3.02 26.46
C GLU A 216 -2.37 3.72 26.20
N CYS A 217 -1.30 2.94 25.92
CA CYS A 217 0.06 3.48 25.78
C CYS A 217 0.39 3.96 24.38
N TYR A 218 -0.12 3.29 23.32
CA TYR A 218 0.40 3.45 21.95
C TYR A 218 -0.66 3.80 20.91
N SER A 219 -1.93 3.96 21.29
CA SER A 219 -2.99 4.23 20.32
C SER A 219 -2.83 5.61 19.65
N ASN A 220 -3.18 5.67 18.36
CA ASN A 220 -3.02 6.85 17.52
C ASN A 220 -4.38 7.47 17.16
N LYS A 221 -4.69 8.63 17.76
CA LYS A 221 -5.94 9.38 17.51
C LYS A 221 -6.04 9.89 16.07
N SER A 222 -4.91 10.10 15.38
CA SER A 222 -4.92 10.59 14.00
C SER A 222 -5.56 9.59 13.03
N LEU A 223 -5.54 8.30 13.35
CA LEU A 223 -6.22 7.26 12.57
C LEU A 223 -7.73 7.52 12.55
N MET A 224 -8.32 7.87 13.71
CA MET A 224 -9.75 8.18 13.81
C MET A 224 -10.11 9.56 13.24
N ALA A 225 -9.14 10.45 13.03
CA ALA A 225 -9.39 11.72 12.33
C ALA A 225 -9.69 11.52 10.84
N LYS A 226 -9.20 10.44 10.23
CA LYS A 226 -9.41 10.11 8.81
C LYS A 226 -10.90 9.86 8.51
N LYS A 227 -11.45 10.57 7.50
CA LYS A 227 -12.85 10.41 7.07
C LYS A 227 -13.22 8.95 6.76
N LYS A 228 -12.31 8.21 6.12
CA LYS A 228 -12.48 6.78 5.80
C LYS A 228 -12.75 5.97 7.06
N ASN A 229 -11.93 6.10 8.10
CA ASN A 229 -12.08 5.34 9.34
C ASN A 229 -13.38 5.66 10.08
N LYS A 230 -13.80 6.94 10.11
CA LYS A 230 -15.09 7.34 10.69
C LYS A 230 -16.28 6.71 9.99
N LEU A 231 -16.27 6.70 8.64
CA LEU A 231 -17.35 6.09 7.85
C LEU A 231 -17.36 4.57 8.01
N THR A 232 -16.18 3.94 8.02
CA THR A 232 -16.04 2.51 8.21
C THR A 232 -16.52 2.08 9.60
N LEU A 233 -16.18 2.84 10.66
CA LEU A 233 -16.69 2.57 12.01
C LEU A 233 -18.22 2.60 12.06
N LYS A 234 -18.84 3.63 11.48
CA LYS A 234 -20.31 3.70 11.41
C LYS A 234 -20.91 2.50 10.68
N SER A 235 -20.28 2.03 9.63
CA SER A 235 -20.72 0.85 8.87
C SER A 235 -20.58 -0.43 9.72
N LEU A 236 -19.48 -0.58 10.47
CA LEU A 236 -19.22 -1.75 11.29
C LEU A 236 -20.20 -1.89 12.47
N LEU A 237 -20.65 -0.79 13.06
CA LEU A 237 -21.63 -0.80 14.15
C LEU A 237 -22.99 -1.38 13.74
N ASN A 238 -23.27 -1.47 12.44
CA ASN A 238 -24.49 -2.05 11.87
C ASN A 238 -24.27 -3.47 11.33
N LYS A 239 -23.11 -4.09 11.59
CA LYS A 239 -22.76 -5.43 11.11
C LYS A 239 -22.80 -6.44 12.25
N ASP A 240 -23.09 -7.69 11.89
CA ASP A 240 -22.97 -8.84 12.79
C ASP A 240 -21.48 -9.19 12.96
N LEU A 241 -20.87 -8.62 14.00
CA LEU A 241 -19.49 -8.90 14.37
C LEU A 241 -19.47 -9.97 15.46
N ASP A 242 -18.44 -10.80 15.46
CA ASP A 242 -18.19 -11.72 16.57
C ASP A 242 -17.65 -11.00 17.82
N GLU A 243 -17.50 -11.73 18.92
CA GLU A 243 -17.04 -11.18 20.21
C GLU A 243 -15.70 -10.46 20.09
N GLN A 244 -14.75 -10.99 19.31
CA GLN A 244 -13.42 -10.38 19.13
C GLN A 244 -13.50 -9.05 18.38
N GLY A 245 -14.29 -9.01 17.30
CA GLY A 245 -14.53 -7.79 16.53
C GLY A 245 -15.23 -6.72 17.37
N ILE A 246 -16.26 -7.10 18.13
CA ILE A 246 -16.98 -6.19 19.07
C ILE A 246 -16.01 -5.65 20.11
N TYR A 247 -15.18 -6.50 20.70
CA TYR A 247 -14.21 -6.09 21.72
C TYR A 247 -13.23 -5.04 21.19
N ILE A 248 -12.61 -5.26 20.02
CA ILE A 248 -11.68 -4.27 19.44
C ILE A 248 -12.42 -2.98 19.06
N ILE A 249 -13.63 -3.04 18.51
CA ILE A 249 -14.43 -1.84 18.24
C ILE A 249 -14.71 -1.05 19.51
N SER A 250 -14.98 -1.73 20.64
CA SER A 250 -15.17 -1.06 21.93
C SER A 250 -13.92 -0.31 22.40
N LEU A 251 -12.72 -0.88 22.19
CA LEU A 251 -11.46 -0.20 22.48
C LEU A 251 -11.23 1.01 21.57
N ILE A 252 -11.47 0.86 20.27
CA ILE A 252 -11.38 1.97 19.32
C ILE A 252 -12.29 3.13 19.73
N GLN A 253 -13.51 2.83 20.17
CA GLN A 253 -14.46 3.85 20.66
C GLN A 253 -14.02 4.45 22.01
N LYS A 254 -13.60 3.60 22.97
CA LYS A 254 -13.14 4.03 24.30
C LYS A 254 -12.00 5.04 24.21
N TYR A 255 -11.01 4.76 23.37
CA TYR A 255 -9.82 5.60 23.22
C TYR A 255 -9.96 6.65 22.10
N ASN A 256 -11.01 6.57 21.29
CA ASN A 256 -11.18 7.36 20.05
C ASN A 256 -9.91 7.35 19.19
N ALA A 257 -9.30 6.19 19.03
CA ALA A 257 -8.00 5.99 18.41
C ALA A 257 -7.94 4.60 17.77
N GLY A 258 -6.98 4.40 16.85
CA GLY A 258 -6.58 3.09 16.35
C GLY A 258 -5.20 2.71 16.88
N LEU A 259 -4.81 1.45 16.70
CA LEU A 259 -3.49 0.95 17.08
C LEU A 259 -2.85 0.29 15.85
N GLU A 260 -1.69 0.77 15.47
CA GLU A 260 -0.93 0.22 14.33
C GLU A 260 -0.24 -1.09 14.71
N GLN A 261 -0.19 -2.02 13.78
CA GLN A 261 0.33 -3.38 14.00
C GLN A 261 1.84 -3.39 14.37
N GLU A 262 2.60 -2.35 14.00
CA GLU A 262 4.00 -2.20 14.40
C GLU A 262 4.21 -2.23 15.92
N THR A 263 3.22 -1.89 16.69
CA THR A 263 3.28 -1.95 18.17
C THR A 263 3.39 -3.37 18.73
N LEU A 264 3.16 -4.40 17.91
CA LEU A 264 3.37 -5.82 18.29
C LEU A 264 4.86 -6.18 18.50
N HIS A 265 5.79 -5.32 18.04
CA HIS A 265 7.23 -5.52 18.15
C HIS A 265 7.85 -4.98 19.47
N ASN A 266 7.04 -4.50 20.40
CA ASN A 266 7.51 -3.95 21.69
C ASN A 266 7.46 -4.98 22.80
#